data_17cc5f6b55f518a0fa82aebc01285022
#
_entry.id   17cc5f6b55f518a0fa82aebc01285022
#
_cell.length_a   1.000
_cell.length_b   1.000
_cell.length_c   1.000
_cell.angle_alpha   90.00
_cell.angle_beta   90.00
_cell.angle_gamma   90.00
#
_symmetry.space_group_name_H-M   'P 1'
#
loop_
_entity.id
_entity.type
_entity.pdbx_description
1 polymer ?
#
loop_
_entity_poly.entity_id
_entity_poly.type
_entity_poly.pdbx_seq_one_letter_code
_entity_poly.pdbx_strand_id
1 'polypeptide(L)'
;LRALRLITPFLFLLWSNVLAAQVVEVNTVTRPPFSMIEKGRETGFSIELLREISKRLDWELVIHRKDSFSDMLSGVRDAEVDLAAANISITAAREAEMDFSQPVFESGLQILVHVDDVSEPSLVNALMSWDLALAIGLAFLLLMVGGMFMWALERRAQPYFDRPLKEAWFPSFWWALNLVVNGGFEERVPRTAVGRVFGVMLVLSSLFIVSIFVAKITAVMTVEAISGSITSVNDLYGKRTGTIEASTAANFLQRRDIDYQGYNSLEELLAAFEAGDIRVVVFDAPVLNYYVQHGGSAHGRTIGSVFLREYYGFVFPQGSAMTEQVNRSLLEMQEDGSYEALYHSWFGRMN
;
A
#
# COMPACT_ATOMS: atom_id res chain seq x y z
N LEU A 1 17.02 -50.02 -88.11
CA LEU A 1 15.99 -50.14 -87.08
C LEU A 1 16.33 -49.20 -85.98
N ARG A 2 15.61 -48.05 -85.92
CA ARG A 2 15.87 -46.92 -84.99
C ARG A 2 15.04 -47.15 -83.76
N ALA A 3 15.63 -47.26 -82.57
CA ALA A 3 15.01 -47.28 -81.28
C ALA A 3 14.79 -45.83 -80.83
N LEU A 4 13.51 -45.45 -80.67
CA LEU A 4 13.08 -44.18 -80.15
C LEU A 4 13.15 -44.23 -78.63
N ARG A 5 14.04 -43.44 -78.02
CA ARG A 5 14.10 -43.28 -76.54
C ARG A 5 13.10 -42.21 -76.13
N LEU A 6 12.02 -42.60 -75.50
CA LEU A 6 11.11 -41.73 -74.75
C LEU A 6 11.78 -41.23 -73.46
N ILE A 7 12.12 -39.97 -73.36
CA ILE A 7 12.53 -39.32 -72.16
C ILE A 7 11.28 -38.75 -71.49
N THR A 8 10.83 -39.41 -70.39
CA THR A 8 9.77 -38.89 -69.53
C THR A 8 10.40 -37.85 -68.56
N PRO A 9 9.93 -36.58 -68.55
CA PRO A 9 10.38 -35.64 -67.54
C PRO A 9 9.69 -36.00 -66.22
N PHE A 10 10.50 -36.39 -65.23
CA PHE A 10 10.08 -36.52 -63.83
C PHE A 10 9.82 -35.14 -63.24
N LEU A 11 8.55 -34.74 -63.24
CA LEU A 11 8.11 -33.50 -62.64
C LEU A 11 8.16 -33.68 -61.11
N PHE A 12 9.25 -33.25 -60.46
CA PHE A 12 9.35 -33.13 -59.01
C PHE A 12 8.44 -31.98 -58.59
N LEU A 13 7.22 -32.27 -58.18
CA LEU A 13 6.37 -31.35 -57.41
C LEU A 13 7.05 -31.12 -56.08
N LEU A 14 7.81 -30.03 -55.97
CA LEU A 14 8.17 -29.43 -54.68
C LEU A 14 6.91 -28.95 -54.03
N TRP A 15 6.26 -29.77 -53.23
CA TRP A 15 5.27 -29.32 -52.25
C TRP A 15 6.05 -28.50 -51.23
N SER A 16 6.13 -27.21 -51.44
CA SER A 16 6.46 -26.26 -50.37
C SER A 16 5.35 -26.37 -49.34
N ASN A 17 5.57 -27.13 -48.26
CA ASN A 17 4.81 -26.99 -47.07
C ASN A 17 5.07 -25.55 -46.58
N VAL A 18 4.19 -24.60 -46.96
CA VAL A 18 4.11 -23.36 -46.23
C VAL A 18 3.61 -23.78 -44.84
N LEU A 19 4.56 -23.91 -43.89
CA LEU A 19 4.22 -24.06 -42.48
C LEU A 19 3.47 -22.78 -42.13
N ALA A 20 2.13 -22.83 -42.17
CA ALA A 20 1.33 -21.75 -41.64
C ALA A 20 1.66 -21.66 -40.14
N ALA A 21 1.98 -20.46 -39.67
CA ALA A 21 2.15 -20.23 -38.22
C ALA A 21 0.92 -20.76 -37.49
N GLN A 22 1.13 -21.43 -36.38
CA GLN A 22 0.03 -21.94 -35.58
C GLN A 22 -0.69 -20.74 -34.92
N VAL A 23 -1.97 -20.59 -35.21
CA VAL A 23 -2.81 -19.57 -34.55
C VAL A 23 -3.11 -20.03 -33.13
N VAL A 24 -2.87 -19.15 -32.16
CA VAL A 24 -3.06 -19.41 -30.72
C VAL A 24 -4.02 -18.37 -30.15
N GLU A 25 -5.15 -18.83 -29.66
CA GLU A 25 -6.20 -18.01 -29.05
C GLU A 25 -5.86 -17.78 -27.57
N VAL A 26 -5.78 -16.50 -27.17
CA VAL A 26 -5.31 -16.09 -25.84
C VAL A 26 -6.34 -15.22 -25.15
N ASN A 27 -6.83 -15.65 -23.98
CA ASN A 27 -7.61 -14.79 -23.11
C ASN A 27 -6.71 -13.92 -22.22
N THR A 28 -7.12 -12.68 -21.99
CA THR A 28 -6.48 -11.78 -21.03
C THR A 28 -7.51 -10.85 -20.37
N VAL A 29 -7.09 -10.14 -19.33
CA VAL A 29 -7.86 -9.09 -18.64
C VAL A 29 -6.99 -7.87 -18.42
N THR A 30 -7.59 -6.72 -18.11
CA THR A 30 -6.84 -5.51 -17.76
C THR A 30 -6.20 -5.64 -16.38
N ARG A 31 -4.88 -5.75 -16.35
CA ARG A 31 -4.05 -5.94 -15.12
C ARG A 31 -2.67 -5.29 -15.30
N PRO A 32 -2.57 -3.96 -15.33
CA PRO A 32 -1.28 -3.29 -15.40
C PRO A 32 -0.38 -3.67 -14.21
N PRO A 33 0.91 -3.89 -14.38
CA PRO A 33 1.70 -3.79 -15.62
C PRO A 33 1.76 -5.09 -16.45
N PHE A 34 0.99 -6.14 -16.12
CA PHE A 34 1.10 -7.46 -16.76
C PHE A 34 0.35 -7.56 -18.09
N SER A 35 -0.84 -6.98 -18.16
CA SER A 35 -1.67 -6.91 -19.38
C SER A 35 -2.49 -5.64 -19.38
N MET A 36 -2.35 -4.83 -20.42
CA MET A 36 -3.04 -3.57 -20.60
C MET A 36 -3.10 -3.18 -22.09
N ILE A 37 -3.87 -2.15 -22.40
CA ILE A 37 -3.86 -1.52 -23.73
C ILE A 37 -3.13 -0.19 -23.61
N GLU A 38 -2.08 -0.01 -24.40
CA GLU A 38 -1.38 1.25 -24.52
C GLU A 38 -1.35 1.67 -25.99
N LYS A 39 -1.84 2.89 -26.29
CA LYS A 39 -1.92 3.44 -27.67
C LYS A 39 -2.64 2.50 -28.65
N GLY A 40 -3.70 1.80 -28.17
CA GLY A 40 -4.49 0.87 -28.98
C GLY A 40 -3.80 -0.49 -29.26
N ARG A 41 -2.73 -0.82 -28.56
CA ARG A 41 -2.01 -2.09 -28.68
C ARG A 41 -2.02 -2.83 -27.37
N GLU A 42 -2.24 -4.14 -27.43
CA GLU A 42 -2.08 -5.03 -26.30
C GLU A 42 -0.61 -5.04 -25.87
N THR A 43 -0.33 -4.77 -24.60
CA THR A 43 1.02 -4.73 -24.02
C THR A 43 0.98 -5.13 -22.55
N GLY A 44 2.12 -5.13 -21.89
CA GLY A 44 2.30 -5.55 -20.52
C GLY A 44 3.27 -6.71 -20.41
N PHE A 45 3.87 -6.89 -19.25
CA PHE A 45 4.93 -7.90 -19.07
C PHE A 45 4.51 -9.29 -19.53
N SER A 46 3.34 -9.79 -19.11
CA SER A 46 2.87 -11.13 -19.51
C SER A 46 2.58 -11.22 -21.01
N ILE A 47 2.04 -10.16 -21.60
CA ILE A 47 1.72 -10.12 -23.02
C ILE A 47 3.00 -10.07 -23.87
N GLU A 48 3.99 -9.29 -23.47
CA GLU A 48 5.27 -9.19 -24.18
C GLU A 48 6.12 -10.45 -24.01
N LEU A 49 6.08 -11.05 -22.82
CA LEU A 49 6.73 -12.35 -22.59
C LEU A 49 6.12 -13.43 -23.48
N LEU A 50 4.79 -13.49 -23.58
CA LEU A 50 4.12 -14.44 -24.46
C LEU A 50 4.42 -14.17 -25.94
N ARG A 51 4.55 -12.90 -26.36
CA ARG A 51 4.98 -12.58 -27.73
C ARG A 51 6.41 -13.06 -28.03
N GLU A 52 7.30 -12.94 -27.07
CA GLU A 52 8.68 -13.41 -27.24
C GLU A 52 8.73 -14.94 -27.36
N ILE A 53 7.91 -15.63 -26.56
CA ILE A 53 7.71 -17.08 -26.67
C ILE A 53 7.09 -17.44 -28.02
N SER A 54 6.05 -16.74 -28.45
CA SER A 54 5.35 -17.02 -29.71
C SER A 54 6.28 -16.88 -30.94
N LYS A 55 7.20 -15.91 -30.93
CA LYS A 55 8.21 -15.78 -32.00
C LYS A 55 9.14 -16.99 -32.06
N ARG A 56 9.51 -17.57 -30.93
CA ARG A 56 10.37 -18.75 -30.86
C ARG A 56 9.67 -20.03 -31.34
N LEU A 57 8.37 -20.09 -31.10
CA LEU A 57 7.52 -21.25 -31.42
C LEU A 57 6.80 -21.13 -32.78
N ASP A 58 7.02 -20.04 -33.53
CA ASP A 58 6.34 -19.73 -34.78
C ASP A 58 4.80 -19.72 -34.62
N TRP A 59 4.30 -19.03 -33.56
CA TRP A 59 2.90 -18.85 -33.27
C TRP A 59 2.39 -17.49 -33.70
N GLU A 60 1.13 -17.42 -34.14
CA GLU A 60 0.38 -16.18 -34.35
C GLU A 60 -0.64 -16.02 -33.21
N LEU A 61 -0.51 -14.96 -32.41
CA LEU A 61 -1.38 -14.73 -31.25
C LEU A 61 -2.63 -13.95 -31.62
N VAL A 62 -3.79 -14.48 -31.26
CA VAL A 62 -5.09 -13.77 -31.29
C VAL A 62 -5.53 -13.53 -29.85
N ILE A 63 -5.51 -12.25 -29.42
CA ILE A 63 -5.73 -11.89 -28.01
C ILE A 63 -7.16 -11.41 -27.81
N HIS A 64 -7.89 -12.05 -26.90
CA HIS A 64 -9.26 -11.73 -26.48
C HIS A 64 -9.25 -11.16 -25.07
N ARG A 65 -9.61 -9.87 -24.94
CA ARG A 65 -9.74 -9.25 -23.64
C ARG A 65 -11.11 -9.51 -23.05
N LYS A 66 -11.13 -10.08 -21.84
CA LYS A 66 -12.36 -10.35 -21.08
C LYS A 66 -12.59 -9.24 -20.05
N ASP A 67 -13.85 -9.04 -19.69
CA ASP A 67 -14.25 -8.02 -18.72
C ASP A 67 -13.97 -8.47 -17.28
N SER A 68 -14.06 -9.78 -17.00
CA SER A 68 -13.80 -10.32 -15.68
C SER A 68 -12.67 -11.35 -15.66
N PHE A 69 -12.04 -11.48 -14.49
CA PHE A 69 -11.02 -12.49 -14.24
C PHE A 69 -11.62 -13.92 -14.27
N SER A 70 -12.85 -14.07 -13.81
CA SER A 70 -13.56 -15.34 -13.85
C SER A 70 -13.83 -15.82 -15.29
N ASP A 71 -14.27 -14.91 -16.16
CA ASP A 71 -14.56 -15.24 -17.57
C ASP A 71 -13.28 -15.59 -18.35
N MET A 72 -12.17 -14.92 -18.01
CA MET A 72 -10.86 -15.27 -18.58
C MET A 72 -10.48 -16.72 -18.26
N LEU A 73 -10.60 -17.14 -16.99
CA LEU A 73 -10.22 -18.47 -16.55
C LEU A 73 -11.23 -19.53 -17.03
N SER A 74 -12.54 -19.26 -17.03
CA SER A 74 -13.54 -20.20 -17.51
C SER A 74 -13.34 -20.57 -18.98
N GLY A 75 -12.98 -19.58 -19.83
CA GLY A 75 -12.67 -19.84 -21.24
C GLY A 75 -11.51 -20.81 -21.45
N VAL A 76 -10.49 -20.78 -20.55
CA VAL A 76 -9.39 -21.76 -20.60
C VAL A 76 -9.85 -23.14 -20.07
N ARG A 77 -10.53 -23.15 -18.92
CA ARG A 77 -11.03 -24.41 -18.33
C ARG A 77 -11.94 -25.17 -19.28
N ASP A 78 -12.81 -24.44 -19.97
CA ASP A 78 -13.78 -24.98 -20.91
C ASP A 78 -13.18 -25.23 -22.31
N ALA A 79 -11.86 -25.02 -22.46
CA ALA A 79 -11.07 -25.17 -23.70
C ALA A 79 -11.63 -24.37 -24.89
N GLU A 80 -12.19 -23.19 -24.62
CA GLU A 80 -12.65 -22.24 -25.66
C GLU A 80 -11.46 -21.49 -26.30
N VAL A 81 -10.34 -21.40 -25.56
CA VAL A 81 -9.08 -20.78 -25.97
C VAL A 81 -7.90 -21.67 -25.58
N ASP A 82 -6.76 -21.44 -26.21
CA ASP A 82 -5.55 -22.25 -26.01
C ASP A 82 -4.83 -21.92 -24.71
N LEU A 83 -4.87 -20.64 -24.28
CA LEU A 83 -4.25 -20.21 -23.02
C LEU A 83 -4.80 -18.88 -22.50
N ALA A 84 -4.45 -18.55 -21.26
CA ALA A 84 -4.62 -17.20 -20.72
C ALA A 84 -3.29 -16.61 -20.23
N ALA A 85 -3.13 -15.30 -20.44
CA ALA A 85 -1.95 -14.55 -20.06
C ALA A 85 -2.31 -13.26 -19.33
N ALA A 86 -1.98 -13.19 -18.03
CA ALA A 86 -2.10 -12.03 -17.14
C ALA A 86 -1.20 -12.26 -15.91
N ASN A 87 -1.51 -11.63 -14.77
CA ASN A 87 -0.95 -11.97 -13.45
C ASN A 87 -1.78 -13.08 -12.78
N ILE A 88 -1.67 -14.30 -13.27
CA ILE A 88 -2.49 -15.42 -12.80
C ILE A 88 -1.69 -16.25 -11.80
N SER A 89 -2.08 -16.18 -10.51
CA SER A 89 -1.43 -16.92 -9.45
C SER A 89 -1.62 -18.42 -9.62
N ILE A 90 -0.54 -19.18 -9.57
CA ILE A 90 -0.52 -20.64 -9.53
C ILE A 90 -1.02 -21.06 -8.16
N THR A 91 -2.12 -21.82 -8.11
CA THR A 91 -2.67 -22.36 -6.86
C THR A 91 -3.10 -23.80 -7.03
N ALA A 92 -3.04 -24.60 -5.96
CA ALA A 92 -3.43 -26.00 -6.00
C ALA A 92 -4.87 -26.22 -6.50
N ALA A 93 -5.79 -25.29 -6.18
CA ALA A 93 -7.17 -25.37 -6.63
C ALA A 93 -7.30 -25.16 -8.14
N ARG A 94 -6.55 -24.21 -8.70
CA ARG A 94 -6.55 -23.94 -10.14
C ARG A 94 -5.78 -25.00 -10.92
N GLU A 95 -4.66 -25.51 -10.37
CA GLU A 95 -3.86 -26.57 -10.96
C GLU A 95 -4.63 -27.90 -11.05
N ALA A 96 -5.65 -28.09 -10.20
CA ALA A 96 -6.52 -29.27 -10.29
C ALA A 96 -7.49 -29.23 -11.48
N GLU A 97 -7.76 -28.05 -12.05
CA GLU A 97 -8.71 -27.84 -13.15
C GLU A 97 -8.05 -27.42 -14.46
N MET A 98 -6.86 -26.88 -14.40
CA MET A 98 -6.11 -26.28 -15.54
C MET A 98 -4.62 -26.50 -15.34
N ASP A 99 -3.84 -26.57 -16.41
CA ASP A 99 -2.37 -26.64 -16.35
C ASP A 99 -1.75 -25.25 -16.29
N PHE A 100 -0.59 -25.15 -15.63
CA PHE A 100 0.17 -23.90 -15.58
C PHE A 100 1.58 -24.07 -16.19
N SER A 101 2.08 -22.99 -16.74
CA SER A 101 3.51 -22.89 -17.05
C SER A 101 4.36 -22.91 -15.77
N GLN A 102 5.69 -23.06 -15.95
CA GLN A 102 6.62 -22.67 -14.89
C GLN A 102 6.38 -21.20 -14.47
N PRO A 103 6.72 -20.85 -13.22
CA PRO A 103 6.57 -19.47 -12.74
C PRO A 103 7.27 -18.46 -13.65
N VAL A 104 6.52 -17.45 -14.09
CA VAL A 104 7.04 -16.34 -14.91
C VAL A 104 7.29 -15.09 -14.08
N PHE A 105 6.76 -15.02 -12.86
CA PHE A 105 6.92 -13.87 -11.97
C PHE A 105 6.66 -14.28 -10.52
N GLU A 106 7.47 -13.76 -9.59
CA GLU A 106 7.23 -13.91 -8.14
C GLU A 106 6.60 -12.63 -7.58
N SER A 107 5.52 -12.77 -6.84
CA SER A 107 4.77 -11.68 -6.27
C SER A 107 4.20 -12.04 -4.90
N GLY A 108 3.16 -11.34 -4.51
CA GLY A 108 2.31 -11.58 -3.34
C GLY A 108 1.32 -10.45 -3.17
N LEU A 109 0.54 -10.51 -2.11
CA LEU A 109 -0.47 -9.53 -1.79
C LEU A 109 0.11 -8.34 -1.04
N GLN A 110 -0.49 -7.18 -1.23
CA GLN A 110 -0.19 -5.96 -0.49
C GLN A 110 -1.48 -5.20 -0.18
N ILE A 111 -1.41 -4.26 0.74
CA ILE A 111 -2.53 -3.43 1.16
C ILE A 111 -2.34 -2.03 0.59
N LEU A 112 -3.38 -1.51 -0.07
CA LEU A 112 -3.49 -0.11 -0.47
C LEU A 112 -4.51 0.55 0.46
N VAL A 113 -4.17 1.69 1.03
CA VAL A 113 -5.03 2.48 1.93
C VAL A 113 -5.26 3.87 1.37
N HIS A 114 -6.43 4.42 1.65
CA HIS A 114 -6.76 5.79 1.24
C HIS A 114 -5.87 6.80 1.98
N VAL A 115 -5.46 7.88 1.29
CA VAL A 115 -4.53 8.89 1.85
C VAL A 115 -5.07 9.51 3.12
N ASP A 116 -6.39 9.71 3.22
CA ASP A 116 -7.05 10.28 4.40
C ASP A 116 -6.95 9.38 5.65
N ASP A 117 -6.80 8.06 5.45
CA ASP A 117 -6.66 7.08 6.54
C ASP A 117 -5.21 6.94 7.02
N VAL A 118 -4.31 7.60 6.34
CA VAL A 118 -2.91 7.69 6.73
C VAL A 118 -2.69 9.06 7.35
N SER A 119 -3.21 9.24 8.55
CA SER A 119 -2.92 10.44 9.34
C SER A 119 -1.46 10.44 9.72
N GLU A 120 -0.63 11.22 9.04
CA GLU A 120 0.61 11.66 9.66
C GLU A 120 0.22 12.50 10.86
N PRO A 121 0.73 12.21 12.08
CA PRO A 121 0.40 12.99 13.25
C PRO A 121 0.80 14.44 12.98
N SER A 122 -0.18 15.28 12.69
CA SER A 122 0.05 16.70 12.44
C SER A 122 0.33 17.36 13.79
N LEU A 123 1.61 17.65 14.07
CA LEU A 123 2.02 18.43 15.25
C LEU A 123 1.21 19.71 15.35
N VAL A 124 0.85 20.32 14.22
CA VAL A 124 0.05 21.56 14.18
C VAL A 124 -1.37 21.30 14.70
N ASN A 125 -2.03 20.21 14.29
CA ASN A 125 -3.37 19.87 14.77
C ASN A 125 -3.35 19.48 16.25
N ALA A 126 -2.35 18.74 16.71
CA ALA A 126 -2.16 18.43 18.12
C ALA A 126 -1.94 19.70 18.96
N LEU A 127 -1.14 20.67 18.47
CA LEU A 127 -0.90 21.96 19.13
C LEU A 127 -2.11 22.90 19.09
N MET A 128 -3.00 22.75 18.13
CA MET A 128 -4.24 23.53 18.03
C MET A 128 -5.46 22.84 18.66
N SER A 129 -5.27 21.75 19.38
CA SER A 129 -6.37 21.03 20.02
C SER A 129 -6.99 21.86 21.16
N TRP A 130 -8.31 21.79 21.30
CA TRP A 130 -9.04 22.47 22.39
C TRP A 130 -8.55 22.03 23.77
N ASP A 131 -8.22 20.74 23.91
CA ASP A 131 -7.70 20.17 25.16
C ASP A 131 -6.37 20.80 25.58
N LEU A 132 -5.48 21.06 24.61
CA LEU A 132 -4.23 21.73 24.86
C LEU A 132 -4.43 23.20 25.22
N ALA A 133 -5.30 23.91 24.52
CA ALA A 133 -5.64 25.30 24.82
C ALA A 133 -6.24 25.42 26.23
N LEU A 134 -7.11 24.48 26.62
CA LEU A 134 -7.69 24.43 27.96
C LEU A 134 -6.60 24.14 29.03
N ALA A 135 -5.68 23.22 28.76
CA ALA A 135 -4.59 22.89 29.68
C ALA A 135 -3.66 24.10 29.89
N ILE A 136 -3.31 24.82 28.80
CA ILE A 136 -2.51 26.07 28.88
C ILE A 136 -3.26 27.14 29.66
N GLY A 137 -4.55 27.33 29.39
CA GLY A 137 -5.38 28.28 30.11
C GLY A 137 -5.47 27.99 31.60
N LEU A 138 -5.63 26.71 31.97
CA LEU A 138 -5.65 26.27 33.36
C LEU A 138 -4.28 26.48 34.06
N ALA A 139 -3.19 26.17 33.38
CA ALA A 139 -1.84 26.41 33.91
C ALA A 139 -1.61 27.92 34.15
N PHE A 140 -2.04 28.76 33.20
CA PHE A 140 -1.96 30.22 33.32
C PHE A 140 -2.78 30.75 34.51
N LEU A 141 -4.00 30.25 34.67
CA LEU A 141 -4.87 30.61 35.81
C LEU A 141 -4.24 30.19 37.14
N LEU A 142 -3.66 29.00 37.19
CA LEU A 142 -3.01 28.49 38.41
C LEU A 142 -1.80 29.30 38.80
N LEU A 143 -0.98 29.71 37.84
CA LEU A 143 0.17 30.61 38.07
C LEU A 143 -0.30 32.01 38.54
N MET A 144 -1.37 32.52 37.95
CA MET A 144 -1.96 33.79 38.35
C MET A 144 -2.47 33.75 39.79
N VAL A 145 -3.25 32.73 40.13
CA VAL A 145 -3.78 32.54 41.48
C VAL A 145 -2.67 32.29 42.49
N GLY A 146 -1.71 31.42 42.15
CA GLY A 146 -0.54 31.13 43.01
C GLY A 146 0.33 32.35 43.24
N GLY A 147 0.60 33.14 42.21
CA GLY A 147 1.34 34.39 42.30
C GLY A 147 0.64 35.44 43.15
N MET A 148 -0.69 35.61 42.97
CA MET A 148 -1.46 36.55 43.77
C MET A 148 -1.60 36.13 45.24
N PHE A 149 -1.67 34.80 45.49
CA PHE A 149 -1.65 34.27 46.84
C PHE A 149 -0.32 34.54 47.52
N MET A 150 0.80 34.36 46.83
CA MET A 150 2.13 34.69 47.32
C MET A 150 2.24 36.24 47.62
N TRP A 151 1.72 37.08 46.72
CA TRP A 151 1.62 38.52 46.98
C TRP A 151 0.90 38.83 48.30
N ALA A 152 -0.24 38.19 48.52
CA ALA A 152 -1.01 38.42 49.74
C ALA A 152 -0.26 38.05 51.04
N LEU A 153 0.55 36.98 50.99
CA LEU A 153 1.39 36.53 52.08
C LEU A 153 2.64 37.42 52.33
N GLU A 154 3.30 37.85 51.25
CA GLU A 154 4.62 38.46 51.30
C GLU A 154 4.58 40.01 51.17
N ARG A 155 3.46 40.64 50.82
CA ARG A 155 3.40 42.09 50.57
C ARG A 155 3.89 42.98 51.69
N ARG A 156 3.87 42.50 52.94
CA ARG A 156 4.35 43.23 54.13
C ARG A 156 5.80 42.85 54.50
N ALA A 157 6.31 41.75 53.99
CA ALA A 157 7.60 41.17 54.38
C ALA A 157 8.70 41.40 53.34
N GLN A 158 8.30 41.61 52.06
CA GLN A 158 9.25 41.69 50.96
C GLN A 158 8.95 42.88 50.05
N PRO A 159 9.93 43.77 49.75
CA PRO A 159 9.73 44.95 48.93
C PRO A 159 9.22 44.66 47.52
N TYR A 160 9.55 43.50 46.95
CA TYR A 160 9.10 43.11 45.62
C TYR A 160 7.55 43.01 45.52
N PHE A 161 6.93 42.54 46.58
CA PHE A 161 5.47 42.39 46.67
C PHE A 161 4.75 43.59 47.34
N ASP A 162 5.48 44.61 47.80
CA ASP A 162 4.91 45.80 48.40
C ASP A 162 4.34 46.71 47.33
N ARG A 163 3.21 46.32 46.78
CA ARG A 163 2.49 47.02 45.69
C ARG A 163 1.00 46.97 45.91
N PRO A 164 0.25 47.99 45.46
CA PRO A 164 -1.22 47.95 45.49
C PRO A 164 -1.72 46.84 44.53
N LEU A 165 -2.92 46.34 44.82
CA LEU A 165 -3.50 45.22 44.08
C LEU A 165 -3.53 45.42 42.56
N LYS A 166 -3.80 46.65 42.11
CA LYS A 166 -3.88 46.99 40.68
C LYS A 166 -2.53 46.87 39.94
N GLU A 167 -1.42 46.93 40.65
CA GLU A 167 -0.08 46.84 40.09
C GLU A 167 0.63 45.51 40.42
N ALA A 168 0.02 44.70 41.29
CA ALA A 168 0.61 43.48 41.82
C ALA A 168 0.43 42.28 40.90
N TRP A 169 -0.61 42.27 40.06
CA TRP A 169 -1.01 41.06 39.29
C TRP A 169 0.06 40.57 38.32
N PHE A 170 0.67 41.45 37.53
CA PHE A 170 1.69 41.01 36.56
C PHE A 170 3.02 40.61 37.24
N PRO A 171 3.58 41.42 38.20
CA PRO A 171 4.77 41.02 38.91
C PRO A 171 4.63 39.70 39.67
N SER A 172 3.45 39.46 40.27
CA SER A 172 3.16 38.21 41.00
C SER A 172 3.05 37.01 40.07
N PHE A 173 2.37 37.18 38.95
CA PHE A 173 2.33 36.19 37.89
C PHE A 173 3.74 35.89 37.34
N TRP A 174 4.52 36.95 37.02
CA TRP A 174 5.87 36.83 36.52
C TRP A 174 6.78 36.10 37.53
N TRP A 175 6.64 36.37 38.80
CA TRP A 175 7.36 35.67 39.84
C TRP A 175 7.02 34.16 39.86
N ALA A 176 5.72 33.83 39.84
CA ALA A 176 5.29 32.44 39.81
C ALA A 176 5.75 31.70 38.54
N LEU A 177 5.70 32.38 37.39
CA LEU A 177 6.19 31.81 36.12
C LEU A 177 7.70 31.55 36.19
N ASN A 178 8.51 32.49 36.67
CA ASN A 178 9.94 32.27 36.84
C ASN A 178 10.26 31.14 37.80
N LEU A 179 9.50 31.02 38.89
CA LEU A 179 9.66 29.94 39.85
C LEU A 179 9.46 28.58 39.21
N VAL A 180 8.46 28.45 38.34
CA VAL A 180 8.12 27.20 37.65
C VAL A 180 9.12 26.88 36.55
N VAL A 181 9.52 27.89 35.74
CA VAL A 181 10.40 27.69 34.60
C VAL A 181 11.86 27.49 35.02
N ASN A 182 12.35 28.29 35.96
CA ASN A 182 13.74 28.25 36.36
C ASN A 182 14.02 27.39 37.59
N GLY A 183 12.98 26.91 38.29
CA GLY A 183 13.09 26.01 39.45
C GLY A 183 13.81 26.64 40.66
N GLY A 184 13.96 27.96 40.67
CA GLY A 184 14.69 28.65 41.71
C GLY A 184 14.06 29.99 42.11
N PHE A 185 14.38 30.45 43.33
CA PHE A 185 13.82 31.69 43.86
C PHE A 185 14.68 32.95 43.53
N GLU A 186 15.91 32.74 43.06
CA GLU A 186 16.90 33.83 42.87
C GLU A 186 16.94 34.77 44.09
N GLU A 187 16.98 36.08 43.91
CA GLU A 187 16.99 37.09 44.95
C GLU A 187 15.62 37.32 45.62
N ARG A 188 14.57 36.63 45.18
CA ARG A 188 13.14 36.87 45.55
C ARG A 188 12.58 35.72 46.39
N VAL A 189 13.40 35.15 47.25
CA VAL A 189 12.99 34.06 48.17
C VAL A 189 11.94 34.59 49.17
N PRO A 190 10.82 33.87 49.36
CA PRO A 190 9.81 34.23 50.36
C PRO A 190 10.43 34.36 51.77
N ARG A 191 10.08 35.45 52.46
CA ARG A 191 10.64 35.76 53.79
C ARG A 191 9.79 35.15 54.90
N THR A 192 8.48 35.04 54.74
CA THR A 192 7.60 34.43 55.73
C THR A 192 7.71 32.91 55.72
N ALA A 193 7.50 32.24 56.87
CA ALA A 193 7.53 30.79 56.95
C ALA A 193 6.42 30.16 56.12
N VAL A 194 5.22 30.75 56.08
CA VAL A 194 4.08 30.29 55.26
C VAL A 194 4.38 30.45 53.79
N GLY A 195 4.97 31.59 53.40
CA GLY A 195 5.37 31.86 52.01
C GLY A 195 6.43 30.84 51.52
N ARG A 196 7.37 30.41 52.38
CA ARG A 196 8.36 29.39 52.02
C ARG A 196 7.73 28.04 51.78
N VAL A 197 6.84 27.60 52.68
CA VAL A 197 6.12 26.34 52.54
C VAL A 197 5.27 26.35 51.26
N PHE A 198 4.53 27.43 51.04
CA PHE A 198 3.73 27.59 49.86
C PHE A 198 4.58 27.61 48.56
N GLY A 199 5.73 28.29 48.59
CA GLY A 199 6.67 28.30 47.46
C GLY A 199 7.17 26.90 47.09
N VAL A 200 7.56 26.10 48.11
CA VAL A 200 7.96 24.70 47.89
C VAL A 200 6.79 23.88 47.30
N MET A 201 5.60 24.02 47.84
CA MET A 201 4.41 23.34 47.35
C MET A 201 4.11 23.74 45.91
N LEU A 202 4.26 25.02 45.56
CA LEU A 202 4.05 25.52 44.21
C LEU A 202 5.06 24.91 43.21
N VAL A 203 6.35 24.82 43.59
CA VAL A 203 7.40 24.18 42.78
C VAL A 203 7.09 22.71 42.55
N LEU A 204 6.77 21.97 43.62
CA LEU A 204 6.42 20.57 43.49
C LEU A 204 5.18 20.35 42.60
N SER A 205 4.13 21.14 42.80
CA SER A 205 2.91 21.09 41.98
C SER A 205 3.20 21.40 40.54
N SER A 206 4.08 22.33 40.21
CA SER A 206 4.47 22.68 38.86
C SER A 206 5.16 21.54 38.13
N LEU A 207 6.06 20.82 38.80
CA LEU A 207 6.72 19.62 38.24
C LEU A 207 5.71 18.55 37.86
N PHE A 208 4.68 18.31 38.70
CA PHE A 208 3.60 17.39 38.38
C PHE A 208 2.77 17.85 37.17
N ILE A 209 2.43 19.14 37.11
CA ILE A 209 1.64 19.73 36.00
C ILE A 209 2.42 19.57 34.68
N VAL A 210 3.71 19.95 34.65
CA VAL A 210 4.54 19.80 33.46
C VAL A 210 4.65 18.31 33.06
N SER A 211 4.85 17.40 34.04
CA SER A 211 4.93 15.98 33.77
C SER A 211 3.63 15.40 33.18
N ILE A 212 2.48 15.77 33.72
CA ILE A 212 1.17 15.38 33.19
C ILE A 212 0.97 15.92 31.77
N PHE A 213 1.38 17.18 31.53
CA PHE A 213 1.29 17.79 30.20
C PHE A 213 2.13 17.06 29.17
N VAL A 214 3.41 16.79 29.46
CA VAL A 214 4.30 16.01 28.58
C VAL A 214 3.74 14.61 28.36
N ALA A 215 3.27 13.94 29.42
CA ALA A 215 2.68 12.60 29.31
C ALA A 215 1.42 12.61 28.42
N LYS A 216 0.54 13.63 28.52
CA LYS A 216 -0.63 13.74 27.65
C LYS A 216 -0.27 13.98 26.20
N ILE A 217 0.67 14.89 25.90
CA ILE A 217 1.14 15.12 24.52
C ILE A 217 1.72 13.82 23.95
N THR A 218 2.60 13.16 24.68
CA THR A 218 3.19 11.89 24.25
C THR A 218 2.13 10.83 24.01
N ALA A 219 1.15 10.70 24.90
CA ALA A 219 0.06 9.74 24.77
C ALA A 219 -0.79 10.01 23.53
N VAL A 220 -1.20 11.28 23.29
CA VAL A 220 -1.98 11.67 22.11
C VAL A 220 -1.19 11.36 20.83
N MET A 221 0.07 11.77 20.75
CA MET A 221 0.93 11.50 19.59
C MET A 221 1.13 9.99 19.36
N THR A 222 1.28 9.22 20.43
CA THR A 222 1.48 7.76 20.32
C THR A 222 0.18 7.05 19.91
N VAL A 223 -0.95 7.43 20.50
CA VAL A 223 -2.26 6.84 20.16
C VAL A 223 -2.66 7.20 18.72
N GLU A 224 -2.45 8.45 18.29
CA GLU A 224 -2.74 8.87 16.92
C GLU A 224 -1.86 8.14 15.89
N ALA A 225 -0.58 7.93 16.22
CA ALA A 225 0.34 7.13 15.40
C ALA A 225 -0.06 5.65 15.32
N ILE A 226 -0.67 5.08 16.37
CA ILE A 226 -1.05 3.66 16.44
C ILE A 226 -2.48 3.45 15.92
N SER A 227 -3.43 4.33 16.25
CA SER A 227 -4.87 4.10 16.00
C SER A 227 -5.33 4.54 14.61
N GLY A 228 -4.60 5.42 13.92
CA GLY A 228 -4.94 5.96 12.60
C GLY A 228 -4.40 5.17 11.43
N SER A 229 -3.34 4.39 11.59
CA SER A 229 -2.67 3.75 10.47
C SER A 229 -2.96 2.25 10.41
N ILE A 230 -3.56 1.83 9.30
CA ILE A 230 -3.57 0.42 8.92
C ILE A 230 -2.11 0.07 8.60
N THR A 231 -1.52 -0.84 9.37
CA THR A 231 -0.11 -1.25 9.22
C THR A 231 0.03 -2.71 8.84
N SER A 232 -1.01 -3.49 9.10
CA SER A 232 -1.01 -4.94 8.92
C SER A 232 -2.38 -5.48 8.52
N VAL A 233 -2.41 -6.75 8.11
CA VAL A 233 -3.65 -7.48 7.81
C VAL A 233 -4.61 -7.51 9.00
N ASN A 234 -4.09 -7.52 10.24
CA ASN A 234 -4.94 -7.58 11.43
C ASN A 234 -5.75 -6.29 11.65
N ASP A 235 -5.33 -5.18 11.05
CA ASP A 235 -6.01 -3.89 11.15
C ASP A 235 -7.19 -3.75 10.16
N LEU A 236 -7.40 -4.77 9.30
CA LEU A 236 -8.46 -4.78 8.29
C LEU A 236 -9.84 -5.10 8.86
N TYR A 237 -9.92 -5.73 10.05
CA TYR A 237 -11.20 -6.06 10.66
C TYR A 237 -12.07 -4.82 10.89
N GLY A 238 -13.31 -4.86 10.39
CA GLY A 238 -14.25 -3.75 10.47
C GLY A 238 -13.95 -2.57 9.54
N LYS A 239 -12.98 -2.68 8.64
CA LYS A 239 -12.70 -1.70 7.60
C LYS A 239 -13.46 -2.03 6.32
N ARG A 240 -13.85 -1.01 5.55
CA ARG A 240 -14.45 -1.18 4.22
C ARG A 240 -13.37 -1.61 3.23
N THR A 241 -13.13 -2.91 3.17
CA THR A 241 -12.10 -3.53 2.34
C THR A 241 -12.67 -3.99 1.02
N GLY A 242 -11.98 -3.76 -0.08
CA GLY A 242 -12.33 -4.24 -1.42
C GLY A 242 -11.25 -5.13 -2.01
N THR A 243 -11.66 -6.03 -2.88
CA THR A 243 -10.77 -6.86 -3.70
C THR A 243 -11.49 -7.36 -4.96
N ILE A 244 -10.78 -8.07 -5.82
CA ILE A 244 -11.35 -8.69 -7.02
C ILE A 244 -11.92 -10.06 -6.67
N GLU A 245 -13.13 -10.36 -7.16
CA GLU A 245 -13.75 -11.67 -7.05
C GLU A 245 -12.90 -12.78 -7.71
N ALA A 246 -12.99 -13.99 -7.16
CA ALA A 246 -12.23 -15.16 -7.61
C ALA A 246 -10.69 -14.99 -7.57
N SER A 247 -10.18 -13.92 -6.95
CA SER A 247 -8.75 -13.71 -6.73
C SER A 247 -8.23 -14.48 -5.51
N THR A 248 -6.92 -14.63 -5.43
CA THR A 248 -6.25 -15.16 -4.23
C THR A 248 -6.42 -14.24 -3.03
N ALA A 249 -6.53 -12.93 -3.26
CA ALA A 249 -6.82 -11.94 -2.23
C ALA A 249 -8.23 -12.14 -1.62
N ALA A 250 -9.26 -12.38 -2.44
CA ALA A 250 -10.59 -12.70 -1.95
C ALA A 250 -10.58 -13.98 -1.09
N ASN A 251 -9.94 -15.04 -1.57
CA ASN A 251 -9.78 -16.29 -0.82
C ASN A 251 -8.99 -16.09 0.49
N PHE A 252 -8.01 -15.21 0.50
CA PHE A 252 -7.25 -14.90 1.70
C PHE A 252 -8.09 -14.18 2.75
N LEU A 253 -8.86 -13.15 2.34
CA LEU A 253 -9.74 -12.39 3.23
C LEU A 253 -10.84 -13.30 3.79
N GLN A 254 -11.46 -14.12 2.95
CA GLN A 254 -12.48 -15.08 3.36
C GLN A 254 -11.97 -16.09 4.40
N ARG A 255 -10.77 -16.66 4.20
CA ARG A 255 -10.17 -17.59 5.18
C ARG A 255 -9.81 -16.96 6.52
N ARG A 256 -9.75 -15.64 6.58
CA ARG A 256 -9.46 -14.86 7.79
C ARG A 256 -10.70 -14.24 8.42
N ASP A 257 -11.88 -14.53 7.90
CA ASP A 257 -13.14 -13.92 8.33
C ASP A 257 -13.09 -12.38 8.30
N ILE A 258 -12.41 -11.81 7.28
CA ILE A 258 -12.37 -10.38 7.02
C ILE A 258 -13.42 -10.07 5.96
N ASP A 259 -14.41 -9.23 6.34
CA ASP A 259 -15.44 -8.78 5.42
C ASP A 259 -14.83 -7.94 4.29
N TYR A 260 -15.24 -8.21 3.06
CA TYR A 260 -14.81 -7.45 1.89
C TYR A 260 -15.94 -7.29 0.86
N GLN A 261 -15.81 -6.26 0.04
CA GLN A 261 -16.62 -6.06 -1.14
C GLN A 261 -15.85 -6.58 -2.36
N GLY A 262 -16.45 -7.52 -3.08
CA GLY A 262 -15.91 -8.09 -4.31
C GLY A 262 -16.25 -7.24 -5.53
N TYR A 263 -15.30 -7.11 -6.47
CA TYR A 263 -15.44 -6.41 -7.74
C TYR A 263 -15.06 -7.33 -8.90
N ASN A 264 -15.69 -7.16 -10.06
CA ASN A 264 -15.42 -8.01 -11.22
C ASN A 264 -14.16 -7.57 -11.98
N SER A 265 -13.86 -6.27 -11.99
CA SER A 265 -12.70 -5.71 -12.69
C SER A 265 -11.82 -4.84 -11.79
N LEU A 266 -10.56 -4.64 -12.20
CA LEU A 266 -9.63 -3.74 -11.52
C LEU A 266 -10.10 -2.29 -11.60
N GLU A 267 -10.71 -1.91 -12.72
CA GLU A 267 -11.23 -0.55 -12.95
C GLU A 267 -12.36 -0.24 -11.97
N GLU A 268 -13.32 -1.16 -11.81
CA GLU A 268 -14.40 -1.01 -10.81
C GLU A 268 -13.86 -0.91 -9.37
N LEU A 269 -12.91 -1.77 -9.02
CA LEU A 269 -12.27 -1.76 -7.69
C LEU A 269 -11.58 -0.43 -7.40
N LEU A 270 -10.76 0.06 -8.34
CA LEU A 270 -10.03 1.32 -8.17
C LEU A 270 -10.97 2.53 -8.21
N ALA A 271 -11.99 2.53 -9.05
CA ALA A 271 -13.01 3.59 -9.07
C ALA A 271 -13.76 3.69 -7.74
N ALA A 272 -14.16 2.56 -7.14
CA ALA A 272 -14.79 2.53 -5.83
C ALA A 272 -13.83 3.00 -4.70
N PHE A 273 -12.54 2.70 -4.84
CA PHE A 273 -11.52 3.19 -3.92
C PHE A 273 -11.33 4.70 -4.03
N GLU A 274 -11.23 5.25 -5.24
CA GLU A 274 -11.08 6.69 -5.49
C GLU A 274 -12.33 7.48 -5.06
N ALA A 275 -13.52 6.89 -5.21
CA ALA A 275 -14.77 7.48 -4.74
C ALA A 275 -14.91 7.44 -3.20
N GLY A 276 -14.09 6.65 -2.50
CA GLY A 276 -14.15 6.48 -1.05
C GLY A 276 -15.24 5.50 -0.57
N ASP A 277 -15.85 4.73 -1.48
CA ASP A 277 -16.83 3.68 -1.14
C ASP A 277 -16.15 2.56 -0.34
N ILE A 278 -14.93 2.23 -0.71
CA ILE A 278 -14.00 1.39 0.06
C ILE A 278 -12.79 2.21 0.47
N ARG A 279 -12.21 1.87 1.63
CA ARG A 279 -11.07 2.60 2.20
C ARG A 279 -9.77 1.83 2.09
N VAL A 280 -9.87 0.53 1.88
CA VAL A 280 -8.75 -0.40 1.80
C VAL A 280 -8.92 -1.31 0.59
N VAL A 281 -7.83 -1.55 -0.12
CA VAL A 281 -7.76 -2.58 -1.15
C VAL A 281 -6.69 -3.59 -0.75
N VAL A 282 -7.03 -4.87 -0.82
CA VAL A 282 -6.07 -5.97 -0.70
C VAL A 282 -5.97 -6.65 -2.07
N PHE A 283 -4.81 -6.54 -2.68
CA PHE A 283 -4.60 -7.10 -4.02
C PHE A 283 -3.10 -7.32 -4.31
N ASP A 284 -2.79 -7.76 -5.52
CA ASP A 284 -1.45 -8.06 -6.00
C ASP A 284 -0.52 -6.85 -5.91
N ALA A 285 0.60 -6.99 -5.22
CA ALA A 285 1.54 -5.91 -4.94
C ALA A 285 2.04 -5.16 -6.19
N PRO A 286 2.44 -5.82 -7.29
CA PRO A 286 2.90 -5.12 -8.49
C PRO A 286 1.80 -4.28 -9.14
N VAL A 287 0.53 -4.75 -9.09
CA VAL A 287 -0.61 -4.02 -9.65
C VAL A 287 -0.91 -2.76 -8.83
N LEU A 288 -0.94 -2.89 -7.50
CA LEU A 288 -1.15 -1.75 -6.60
C LEU A 288 -0.02 -0.73 -6.70
N ASN A 289 1.22 -1.19 -6.76
CA ASN A 289 2.38 -0.30 -6.90
C ASN A 289 2.38 0.42 -8.26
N TYR A 290 2.00 -0.26 -9.33
CA TYR A 290 1.84 0.36 -10.64
C TYR A 290 0.76 1.46 -10.60
N TYR A 291 -0.39 1.19 -10.00
CA TYR A 291 -1.46 2.18 -9.82
C TYR A 291 -0.97 3.42 -9.07
N VAL A 292 -0.31 3.23 -7.91
CA VAL A 292 0.22 4.36 -7.12
C VAL A 292 1.24 5.19 -7.90
N GLN A 293 2.11 4.55 -8.69
CA GLN A 293 3.13 5.24 -9.48
C GLN A 293 2.56 5.99 -10.70
N HIS A 294 1.39 5.59 -11.22
CA HIS A 294 0.78 6.13 -12.45
C HIS A 294 -0.49 6.96 -12.20
N GLY A 295 -0.53 7.68 -11.09
CA GLY A 295 -1.58 8.64 -10.78
C GLY A 295 -2.38 8.35 -9.52
N GLY A 296 -2.38 7.12 -9.02
CA GLY A 296 -3.12 6.73 -7.83
C GLY A 296 -2.58 7.27 -6.51
N SER A 297 -1.37 7.88 -6.50
CA SER A 297 -0.76 8.44 -5.29
C SER A 297 -1.56 9.58 -4.66
N ALA A 298 -2.42 10.24 -5.42
CA ALA A 298 -3.33 11.27 -4.91
C ALA A 298 -4.46 10.68 -4.04
N HIS A 299 -4.82 9.41 -4.26
CA HIS A 299 -5.93 8.73 -3.59
C HIS A 299 -5.46 7.75 -2.53
N GLY A 300 -4.32 7.08 -2.75
CA GLY A 300 -3.85 6.05 -1.83
C GLY A 300 -2.36 5.79 -1.87
N ARG A 301 -1.91 5.03 -0.89
CA ARG A 301 -0.55 4.50 -0.82
C ARG A 301 -0.55 3.04 -0.40
N THR A 302 0.41 2.28 -0.90
CA THR A 302 0.66 0.92 -0.45
C THR A 302 1.35 0.93 0.91
N ILE A 303 0.95 0.02 1.79
CA ILE A 303 1.47 -0.11 3.15
C ILE A 303 1.90 -1.54 3.46
N GLY A 304 2.76 -1.66 4.45
CA GLY A 304 3.27 -2.95 4.89
C GLY A 304 4.18 -3.63 3.86
N SER A 305 4.74 -4.77 4.25
CA SER A 305 5.47 -5.64 3.34
C SER A 305 4.50 -6.50 2.52
N VAL A 306 4.97 -6.96 1.37
CA VAL A 306 4.27 -7.99 0.59
C VAL A 306 4.09 -9.25 1.46
N PHE A 307 2.89 -9.76 1.50
CA PHE A 307 2.53 -10.97 2.24
C PHE A 307 1.86 -11.98 1.31
N LEU A 308 1.73 -13.23 1.74
CA LEU A 308 1.22 -14.34 0.94
C LEU A 308 1.93 -14.40 -0.44
N ARG A 309 3.17 -14.89 -0.44
CA ARG A 309 3.92 -15.04 -1.69
C ARG A 309 3.17 -15.87 -2.71
N GLU A 310 3.18 -15.43 -3.94
CA GLU A 310 2.50 -16.02 -5.08
C GLU A 310 3.42 -16.07 -6.29
N TYR A 311 3.21 -17.08 -7.11
CA TYR A 311 3.90 -17.22 -8.38
C TYR A 311 2.87 -17.11 -9.50
N TYR A 312 3.15 -16.30 -10.50
CA TYR A 312 2.29 -16.19 -11.68
C TYR A 312 2.78 -17.11 -12.79
N GLY A 313 1.84 -17.65 -13.55
CA GLY A 313 2.09 -18.48 -14.72
C GLY A 313 1.06 -18.22 -15.81
N PHE A 314 1.38 -18.68 -17.02
CA PHE A 314 0.37 -18.83 -18.06
C PHE A 314 -0.50 -20.02 -17.76
N VAL A 315 -1.76 -19.95 -18.14
CA VAL A 315 -2.76 -20.98 -17.85
C VAL A 315 -3.19 -21.65 -19.14
N PHE A 316 -3.30 -22.96 -19.14
CA PHE A 316 -3.67 -23.79 -20.28
C PHE A 316 -4.83 -24.72 -19.89
N PRO A 317 -5.62 -25.19 -20.87
CA PRO A 317 -6.52 -26.32 -20.64
C PRO A 317 -5.76 -27.53 -20.11
N GLN A 318 -6.42 -28.33 -19.28
CA GLN A 318 -5.80 -29.52 -18.69
C GLN A 318 -5.29 -30.50 -19.74
N GLY A 319 -4.03 -30.92 -19.61
CA GLY A 319 -3.37 -31.85 -20.56
C GLY A 319 -2.89 -31.18 -21.85
N SER A 320 -2.76 -29.85 -21.90
CA SER A 320 -2.31 -29.13 -23.08
C SER A 320 -0.83 -29.44 -23.41
N ALA A 321 -0.56 -29.84 -24.64
CA ALA A 321 0.80 -30.04 -25.12
C ALA A 321 1.59 -28.74 -25.25
N MET A 322 0.92 -27.57 -25.24
CA MET A 322 1.57 -26.26 -25.35
C MET A 322 2.31 -25.89 -24.05
N THR A 323 1.87 -26.42 -22.90
CA THR A 323 2.49 -26.18 -21.59
C THR A 323 4.00 -26.49 -21.62
N GLU A 324 4.37 -27.67 -22.15
CA GLU A 324 5.76 -28.08 -22.23
C GLU A 324 6.57 -27.25 -23.26
N GLN A 325 5.94 -26.83 -24.36
CA GLN A 325 6.60 -25.97 -25.35
C GLN A 325 6.89 -24.59 -24.77
N VAL A 326 5.94 -24.00 -24.06
CA VAL A 326 6.10 -22.72 -23.35
C VAL A 326 7.16 -22.82 -22.26
N ASN A 327 7.13 -23.88 -21.45
CA ASN A 327 8.12 -24.08 -20.38
C ASN A 327 9.55 -24.18 -20.92
N ARG A 328 9.72 -24.89 -22.03
CA ARG A 328 11.05 -24.97 -22.68
C ARG A 328 11.51 -23.63 -23.23
N SER A 329 10.62 -22.89 -23.88
CA SER A 329 10.95 -21.55 -24.39
C SER A 329 11.27 -20.58 -23.25
N LEU A 330 10.59 -20.68 -22.10
CA LEU A 330 10.90 -19.88 -20.90
C LEU A 330 12.31 -20.19 -20.37
N LEU A 331 12.71 -21.46 -20.31
CA LEU A 331 14.06 -21.85 -19.90
C LEU A 331 15.11 -21.31 -20.86
N GLU A 332 14.89 -21.42 -22.17
CA GLU A 332 15.78 -20.84 -23.20
C GLU A 332 15.93 -19.31 -23.02
N MET A 333 14.82 -18.61 -22.72
CA MET A 333 14.84 -17.17 -22.47
C MET A 333 15.61 -16.80 -21.19
N GLN A 334 15.57 -17.64 -20.16
CA GLN A 334 16.37 -17.47 -18.94
C GLN A 334 17.87 -17.73 -19.22
N GLU A 335 18.19 -18.75 -20.01
CA GLU A 335 19.57 -19.09 -20.35
C GLU A 335 20.23 -18.04 -21.24
N ASP A 336 19.51 -17.44 -22.19
CA ASP A 336 20.07 -16.43 -23.12
C ASP A 336 19.94 -14.99 -22.61
N GLY A 337 19.33 -14.78 -21.45
CA GLY A 337 19.18 -13.47 -20.80
C GLY A 337 18.06 -12.58 -21.36
N SER A 338 17.26 -13.06 -22.32
CA SER A 338 16.15 -12.28 -22.90
C SER A 338 14.99 -12.09 -21.92
N TYR A 339 14.80 -13.06 -21.01
CA TYR A 339 13.85 -12.91 -19.90
C TYR A 339 14.24 -11.76 -18.97
N GLU A 340 15.49 -11.72 -18.51
CA GLU A 340 16.00 -10.66 -17.64
C GLU A 340 15.93 -9.29 -18.31
N ALA A 341 16.24 -9.21 -19.59
CA ALA A 341 16.14 -7.96 -20.35
C ALA A 341 14.69 -7.46 -20.39
N LEU A 342 13.72 -8.34 -20.64
CA LEU A 342 12.31 -8.01 -20.62
C LEU A 342 11.85 -7.63 -19.21
N TYR A 343 12.21 -8.40 -18.19
CA TYR A 343 11.88 -8.10 -16.79
C TYR A 343 12.38 -6.70 -16.39
N HIS A 344 13.65 -6.38 -16.71
CA HIS A 344 14.23 -5.07 -16.37
C HIS A 344 13.56 -3.91 -17.10
N SER A 345 13.02 -4.12 -18.28
CA SER A 345 12.30 -3.07 -19.02
C SER A 345 11.00 -2.66 -18.31
N TRP A 346 10.37 -3.58 -17.58
CA TRP A 346 9.09 -3.35 -16.89
C TRP A 346 9.26 -2.98 -15.42
N PHE A 347 10.19 -3.61 -14.72
CA PHE A 347 10.28 -3.53 -13.25
C PHE A 347 11.61 -2.93 -12.75
N GLY A 348 12.50 -2.56 -13.65
CA GLY A 348 13.84 -2.08 -13.28
C GLY A 348 14.77 -3.22 -12.86
N ARG A 349 15.97 -2.89 -12.38
CA ARG A 349 16.94 -3.91 -11.97
C ARG A 349 16.46 -4.62 -10.71
N MET A 350 16.54 -5.95 -10.72
CA MET A 350 16.41 -6.76 -9.50
C MET A 350 17.58 -6.39 -8.58
N ASN A 351 17.28 -5.92 -7.36
CA ASN A 351 18.29 -5.65 -6.33
C ASN A 351 18.57 -6.92 -5.53
#